data_9c4ec1b880064b9cd97d59c5909a29ea
#
_entry.id   9c4ec1b880064b9cd97d59c5909a29ea
#
_cell.length_a   1.000
_cell.length_b   1.000
_cell.length_c   1.000
_cell.angle_alpha   90.00
_cell.angle_beta   90.00
_cell.angle_gamma   90.00
#
_symmetry.space_group_name_H-M   'P 1'
#
loop_
_entity.id
_entity.type
_entity.pdbx_description
1 polymer ?
#
loop_
_entity_poly.entity_id
_entity_poly.type
_entity_poly.pdbx_seq_one_letter_code
_entity_poly.pdbx_strand_id
1 'polypeptide(L)'
;GHAEIITMSDQNTLRWYKIPGDPTQAWERHDIGPAVHAGASAGDVDGDGDLDVVRTDVWFENIAGDGSRWVAHEIGPNTPPPPDFQPPFAFNATYSVVCDMNRNGKQDIVFCDAEIPGGKIWWMENVDGKGQEWRRHEVPNGDEVRRGAYHTLYVGDLDGDGDLDIFSCEM
;
A
#
# COMPACT_ATOMS: atom_id res chain seq x y z
N GLY A 1 -15.52 -11.94 -13.62
CA GLY A 1 -14.98 -10.57 -13.50
C GLY A 1 -13.94 -10.35 -14.57
N HIS A 2 -13.69 -9.10 -14.91
CA HIS A 2 -12.59 -8.69 -15.77
C HIS A 2 -11.44 -8.21 -14.87
N ALA A 3 -10.20 -8.37 -15.35
CA ALA A 3 -9.06 -7.79 -14.66
C ALA A 3 -9.13 -6.26 -14.73
N GLU A 4 -8.66 -5.60 -13.68
CA GLU A 4 -8.60 -4.16 -13.56
C GLU A 4 -7.18 -3.72 -13.17
N ILE A 5 -6.80 -2.51 -13.48
CA ILE A 5 -5.46 -2.00 -13.21
C ILE A 5 -5.56 -0.71 -12.41
N ILE A 6 -4.83 -0.66 -11.30
CA ILE A 6 -4.63 0.56 -10.52
C ILE A 6 -3.32 1.20 -10.96
N THR A 7 -3.32 2.52 -11.15
CA THR A 7 -2.14 3.29 -11.51
C THR A 7 -2.05 4.56 -10.68
N MET A 8 -0.84 4.98 -10.40
CA MET A 8 -0.55 6.23 -9.72
C MET A 8 0.66 6.91 -10.36
N SER A 9 0.69 8.22 -10.38
CA SER A 9 1.86 9.01 -10.76
C SER A 9 1.86 10.33 -10.00
N ASP A 10 3.03 10.87 -9.74
CA ASP A 10 3.26 12.09 -8.93
C ASP A 10 2.49 13.32 -9.40
N GLN A 11 2.09 13.34 -10.66
CA GLN A 11 1.47 14.51 -11.30
C GLN A 11 -0.02 14.32 -11.59
N ASN A 12 -0.56 13.15 -11.28
CA ASN A 12 -1.93 12.80 -11.60
C ASN A 12 -2.64 12.19 -10.39
N THR A 13 -3.94 11.97 -10.53
CA THR A 13 -4.72 11.25 -9.53
C THR A 13 -4.34 9.76 -9.48
N LEU A 14 -4.54 9.13 -8.33
CA LEU A 14 -4.65 7.70 -8.19
C LEU A 14 -5.92 7.25 -8.94
N ARG A 15 -5.81 6.19 -9.76
CA ARG A 15 -6.85 5.77 -10.71
C ARG A 15 -6.96 4.28 -10.81
N TRP A 16 -8.13 3.83 -11.24
CA TRP A 16 -8.27 2.49 -11.78
C TRP A 16 -8.84 2.54 -13.22
N TYR A 17 -8.58 1.47 -13.94
CA TYR A 17 -9.02 1.32 -15.32
C TYR A 17 -9.78 0.03 -15.48
N LYS A 18 -10.97 0.15 -16.05
CA LYS A 18 -11.77 -1.00 -16.44
C LYS A 18 -11.33 -1.49 -17.81
N ILE A 19 -10.88 -2.74 -17.87
CA ILE A 19 -10.43 -3.36 -19.12
C ILE A 19 -11.66 -3.85 -19.88
N PRO A 20 -11.88 -3.38 -21.14
CA PRO A 20 -13.00 -3.87 -21.95
C PRO A 20 -12.77 -5.31 -22.41
N GLY A 21 -13.83 -5.96 -22.93
CA GLY A 21 -13.75 -7.32 -23.45
C GLY A 21 -12.73 -7.48 -24.59
N ASP A 22 -12.49 -6.43 -25.37
CA ASP A 22 -11.36 -6.31 -26.31
C ASP A 22 -10.32 -5.34 -25.70
N PRO A 23 -9.20 -5.83 -25.15
CA PRO A 23 -8.21 -5.00 -24.46
C PRO A 23 -7.44 -4.03 -25.37
N THR A 24 -7.64 -4.10 -26.69
CA THR A 24 -7.06 -3.14 -27.66
C THR A 24 -7.87 -1.86 -27.77
N GLN A 25 -9.08 -1.85 -27.24
CA GLN A 25 -9.94 -0.66 -27.16
C GLN A 25 -9.50 0.26 -26.04
N ALA A 26 -9.98 1.52 -26.06
CA ALA A 26 -9.71 2.47 -24.98
C ALA A 26 -10.33 1.97 -23.66
N TRP A 27 -9.53 2.00 -22.58
CA TRP A 27 -9.97 1.59 -21.26
C TRP A 27 -10.71 2.74 -20.56
N GLU A 28 -11.78 2.40 -19.88
CA GLU A 28 -12.53 3.36 -19.09
C GLU A 28 -11.73 3.73 -17.83
N ARG A 29 -11.53 5.05 -17.63
CA ARG A 29 -10.74 5.59 -16.53
C ARG A 29 -11.63 6.11 -15.41
N HIS A 30 -11.29 5.75 -14.17
CA HIS A 30 -11.94 6.22 -12.96
C HIS A 30 -10.92 6.80 -11.99
N ASP A 31 -11.15 8.00 -11.47
CA ASP A 31 -10.30 8.62 -10.47
C ASP A 31 -10.73 8.16 -9.06
N ILE A 32 -9.73 7.81 -8.22
CA ILE A 32 -9.94 7.38 -6.83
C ILE A 32 -9.67 8.53 -5.87
N GLY A 33 -8.50 9.16 -5.99
CA GLY A 33 -8.11 10.23 -5.09
C GLY A 33 -6.75 10.85 -5.44
N PRO A 34 -6.20 11.70 -4.58
CA PRO A 34 -4.90 12.30 -4.81
C PRO A 34 -3.80 11.25 -4.88
N ALA A 35 -2.90 11.39 -5.85
CA ALA A 35 -1.69 10.57 -5.96
C ALA A 35 -0.60 11.06 -5.01
N VAL A 36 0.32 10.14 -4.67
CA VAL A 36 1.60 10.42 -4.04
C VAL A 36 2.69 9.67 -4.82
N HIS A 37 3.95 9.90 -4.47
CA HIS A 37 5.05 9.14 -5.06
C HIS A 37 5.06 7.70 -4.51
N ALA A 38 5.32 6.71 -5.36
CA ALA A 38 5.47 5.28 -5.15
C ALA A 38 4.24 4.42 -5.47
N GLY A 39 4.02 3.32 -4.77
CA GLY A 39 3.05 2.30 -5.14
C GLY A 39 1.69 2.42 -4.45
N ALA A 40 0.72 1.73 -5.03
CA ALA A 40 -0.57 1.47 -4.41
C ALA A 40 -0.87 -0.02 -4.45
N SER A 41 -1.66 -0.49 -3.51
CA SER A 41 -2.14 -1.87 -3.44
C SER A 41 -3.65 -1.92 -3.26
N ALA A 42 -4.25 -3.07 -3.52
CA ALA A 42 -5.67 -3.30 -3.31
C ALA A 42 -5.91 -4.49 -2.39
N GLY A 43 -6.98 -4.42 -1.61
CA GLY A 43 -7.45 -5.48 -0.73
C GLY A 43 -8.74 -5.06 -0.03
N ASP A 44 -9.45 -6.00 0.53
CA ASP A 44 -10.68 -5.78 1.30
C ASP A 44 -10.30 -5.36 2.73
N VAL A 45 -10.07 -4.05 2.94
CA VAL A 45 -9.50 -3.51 4.18
C VAL A 45 -10.48 -3.56 5.35
N ASP A 46 -11.76 -3.33 5.09
CA ASP A 46 -12.77 -3.28 6.15
C ASP A 46 -13.63 -4.56 6.29
N GLY A 47 -13.39 -5.55 5.44
CA GLY A 47 -14.03 -6.86 5.48
C GLY A 47 -15.47 -6.84 4.98
N ASP A 48 -15.81 -5.92 4.07
CA ASP A 48 -17.16 -5.83 3.48
C ASP A 48 -17.32 -6.67 2.19
N GLY A 49 -16.20 -7.18 1.65
CA GLY A 49 -16.14 -8.04 0.47
C GLY A 49 -15.78 -7.31 -0.81
N ASP A 50 -15.63 -6.00 -0.78
CA ASP A 50 -15.23 -5.18 -1.90
C ASP A 50 -13.72 -4.85 -1.85
N LEU A 51 -13.11 -4.53 -2.99
CA LEU A 51 -11.71 -4.15 -3.03
C LEU A 51 -11.55 -2.66 -2.79
N ASP A 52 -10.78 -2.34 -1.77
CA ASP A 52 -10.30 -1.01 -1.44
C ASP A 52 -8.91 -0.74 -2.04
N VAL A 53 -8.46 0.49 -1.97
CA VAL A 53 -7.14 0.89 -2.46
C VAL A 53 -6.34 1.57 -1.37
N VAL A 54 -5.12 1.09 -1.15
CA VAL A 54 -4.17 1.63 -0.18
C VAL A 54 -3.05 2.37 -0.89
N ARG A 55 -2.71 3.54 -0.37
CA ARG A 55 -1.47 4.27 -0.70
C ARG A 55 -0.92 4.95 0.55
N THR A 56 0.34 4.77 0.80
CA THR A 56 1.11 5.45 1.87
C THR A 56 0.38 5.57 3.22
N ASP A 57 -0.36 6.64 3.46
CA ASP A 57 -0.98 7.03 4.73
C ASP A 57 -2.50 7.00 4.70
N VAL A 58 -3.07 6.57 3.58
CA VAL A 58 -4.52 6.59 3.33
C VAL A 58 -4.96 5.29 2.68
N TRP A 59 -6.09 4.78 3.10
CA TRP A 59 -6.84 3.82 2.30
C TRP A 59 -8.14 4.45 1.80
N PHE A 60 -8.57 4.05 0.63
CA PHE A 60 -9.77 4.52 -0.04
C PHE A 60 -10.80 3.39 -0.04
N GLU A 61 -11.84 3.56 0.74
CA GLU A 61 -12.98 2.65 0.83
C GLU A 61 -13.83 2.75 -0.45
N ASN A 62 -14.10 1.60 -1.05
CA ASN A 62 -14.97 1.46 -2.23
C ASN A 62 -16.43 1.32 -1.79
N ILE A 63 -17.04 2.40 -1.29
CA ILE A 63 -18.37 2.38 -0.66
C ILE A 63 -19.48 1.76 -1.53
N ALA A 64 -19.35 1.79 -2.84
CA ALA A 64 -20.37 1.29 -3.74
C ALA A 64 -20.09 -0.14 -4.24
N GLY A 65 -18.89 -0.68 -3.97
CA GLY A 65 -18.44 -1.99 -4.44
C GLY A 65 -18.18 -2.09 -5.94
N ASP A 66 -18.39 -1.01 -6.68
CA ASP A 66 -18.23 -0.96 -8.14
C ASP A 66 -17.14 0.02 -8.62
N GLY A 67 -16.37 0.60 -7.66
CA GLY A 67 -15.33 1.57 -7.94
C GLY A 67 -15.81 2.96 -8.38
N SER A 68 -17.11 3.25 -8.26
CA SER A 68 -17.68 4.54 -8.65
C SER A 68 -17.59 5.62 -7.57
N ARG A 69 -17.43 5.23 -6.30
CA ARG A 69 -17.39 6.15 -5.16
C ARG A 69 -16.41 5.68 -4.10
N TRP A 70 -15.51 6.60 -3.73
CA TRP A 70 -14.43 6.37 -2.79
C TRP A 70 -14.48 7.33 -1.61
N VAL A 71 -14.15 6.85 -0.42
CA VAL A 71 -13.95 7.66 0.78
C VAL A 71 -12.57 7.41 1.34
N ALA A 72 -11.84 8.49 1.62
CA ALA A 72 -10.48 8.42 2.15
C ALA A 72 -10.49 8.30 3.67
N HIS A 73 -9.69 7.37 4.20
CA HIS A 73 -9.47 7.14 5.63
C HIS A 73 -7.97 7.18 5.92
N GLU A 74 -7.58 7.84 7.01
CA GLU A 74 -6.19 7.89 7.44
C GLU A 74 -5.78 6.58 8.13
N ILE A 75 -4.60 6.07 7.78
CA ILE A 75 -4.00 4.88 8.42
C ILE A 75 -3.13 5.29 9.61
N GLY A 76 -2.60 6.50 9.60
CA GLY A 76 -1.74 7.03 10.65
C GLY A 76 -0.43 7.61 10.11
N PRO A 77 0.42 8.14 10.99
CA PRO A 77 1.60 8.86 10.58
C PRO A 77 2.64 7.93 9.96
N ASN A 78 3.14 8.31 8.81
CA ASN A 78 4.31 7.72 8.19
C ASN A 78 5.58 7.97 9.00
N THR A 79 6.68 7.29 8.63
CA THR A 79 8.01 7.61 9.15
C THR A 79 8.30 9.08 8.86
N PRO A 80 8.60 9.91 9.89
CA PRO A 80 8.94 11.31 9.64
C PRO A 80 10.26 11.41 8.88
N PRO A 81 10.44 12.44 8.03
CA PRO A 81 11.68 12.63 7.30
C PRO A 81 12.85 12.79 8.26
N PRO A 82 14.05 12.35 7.89
CA PRO A 82 15.28 12.76 8.57
C PRO A 82 15.35 14.30 8.61
N PRO A 83 15.91 14.89 9.68
CA PRO A 83 15.97 16.36 9.81
C PRO A 83 16.74 17.09 8.70
N ASP A 84 17.61 16.37 8.00
CA ASP A 84 18.44 16.84 6.89
C ASP A 84 17.87 16.46 5.50
N PHE A 85 16.68 15.89 5.45
CA PHE A 85 16.04 15.51 4.18
C PHE A 85 15.71 16.75 3.35
N GLN A 86 16.16 16.77 2.11
CA GLN A 86 15.96 17.89 1.19
C GLN A 86 15.26 17.41 -0.10
N PRO A 87 14.31 18.20 -0.64
CA PRO A 87 13.77 17.94 -1.96
C PRO A 87 14.89 17.79 -3.01
N PRO A 88 14.74 17.03 -4.11
CA PRO A 88 13.46 16.86 -4.82
C PRO A 88 12.71 15.55 -4.55
N PHE A 89 13.17 14.71 -3.64
CA PHE A 89 12.51 13.44 -3.40
C PHE A 89 11.17 13.63 -2.69
N ALA A 90 10.15 12.92 -3.13
CA ALA A 90 8.86 12.94 -2.47
C ALA A 90 8.99 12.28 -1.11
N PHE A 91 8.75 13.05 -0.09
CA PHE A 91 8.50 12.51 1.22
C PHE A 91 7.15 11.76 1.19
N ASN A 92 7.05 10.61 1.82
CA ASN A 92 5.93 9.66 1.75
C ASN A 92 5.92 8.73 0.53
N ALA A 93 7.09 8.44 -0.06
CA ALA A 93 7.19 7.37 -1.02
C ALA A 93 7.20 6.01 -0.30
N THR A 94 6.16 5.21 -0.48
CA THR A 94 6.10 3.85 0.08
C THR A 94 5.55 2.87 -0.94
N TYR A 95 5.96 1.60 -0.81
CA TYR A 95 5.21 0.49 -1.38
C TYR A 95 4.38 -0.16 -0.29
N SER A 96 3.26 -0.74 -0.67
CA SER A 96 2.34 -1.41 0.25
C SER A 96 1.87 -2.75 -0.28
N VAL A 97 1.53 -3.65 0.65
CA VAL A 97 0.85 -4.92 0.38
C VAL A 97 -0.24 -5.11 1.42
N VAL A 98 -1.47 -5.38 0.99
CA VAL A 98 -2.59 -5.75 1.86
C VAL A 98 -2.57 -7.26 2.05
N CYS A 99 -2.53 -7.72 3.31
CA CYS A 99 -2.50 -9.14 3.66
C CYS A 99 -2.90 -9.35 5.13
N ASP A 100 -3.34 -10.54 5.49
CA ASP A 100 -3.56 -10.93 6.89
C ASP A 100 -2.23 -11.40 7.51
N MET A 101 -1.42 -10.43 7.99
CA MET A 101 -0.04 -10.67 8.41
C MET A 101 0.06 -11.56 9.66
N ASN A 102 -0.90 -11.47 10.57
CA ASN A 102 -0.91 -12.21 11.83
C ASN A 102 -1.95 -13.35 11.85
N ARG A 103 -2.61 -13.62 10.72
CA ARG A 103 -3.61 -14.70 10.56
C ARG A 103 -4.81 -14.61 11.49
N ASN A 104 -5.25 -13.40 11.76
CA ASN A 104 -6.42 -13.17 12.60
C ASN A 104 -7.73 -13.04 11.79
N GLY A 105 -7.67 -13.19 10.47
CA GLY A 105 -8.80 -13.07 9.54
C GLY A 105 -9.11 -11.65 9.11
N LYS A 106 -8.25 -10.67 9.48
CA LYS A 106 -8.38 -9.26 9.12
C LYS A 106 -7.24 -8.85 8.19
N GLN A 107 -7.51 -7.96 7.27
CA GLN A 107 -6.47 -7.48 6.36
C GLN A 107 -5.66 -6.37 7.02
N ASP A 108 -4.37 -6.60 7.15
CA ASP A 108 -3.34 -5.67 7.58
C ASP A 108 -2.65 -5.05 6.37
N ILE A 109 -1.76 -4.10 6.60
CA ILE A 109 -0.99 -3.46 5.52
C ILE A 109 0.49 -3.47 5.87
N VAL A 110 1.31 -4.09 5.03
CA VAL A 110 2.78 -4.00 5.12
C VAL A 110 3.25 -2.85 4.24
N PHE A 111 4.17 -2.05 4.76
CA PHE A 111 4.79 -0.92 4.06
C PHE A 111 6.30 -1.01 4.06
N CYS A 112 6.92 -0.43 3.04
CA CYS A 112 8.34 -0.08 3.08
C CYS A 112 8.57 1.33 2.53
N ASP A 113 9.54 2.05 3.11
CA ASP A 113 9.97 3.37 2.64
C ASP A 113 10.76 3.25 1.33
N ALA A 114 10.30 3.91 0.26
CA ALA A 114 10.86 3.74 -1.07
C ALA A 114 12.04 4.68 -1.36
N GLU A 115 11.99 5.94 -0.98
CA GLU A 115 12.95 6.97 -1.43
C GLU A 115 13.76 7.60 -0.29
N ILE A 116 13.70 7.01 0.89
CA ILE A 116 14.29 7.58 2.10
C ILE A 116 15.55 6.80 2.50
N PRO A 117 16.73 7.40 2.53
CA PRO A 117 17.92 6.76 3.10
C PRO A 117 17.70 6.36 4.57
N GLY A 118 17.95 5.10 4.89
CA GLY A 118 17.62 4.53 6.19
C GLY A 118 16.17 4.23 6.39
N GLY A 119 15.45 4.05 5.28
CA GLY A 119 14.04 3.65 5.25
C GLY A 119 13.77 2.37 6.04
N LYS A 120 12.54 2.20 6.43
CA LYS A 120 12.08 1.09 7.27
C LYS A 120 11.05 0.25 6.57
N ILE A 121 10.89 -0.97 7.06
CA ILE A 121 9.75 -1.82 6.79
C ILE A 121 8.91 -1.86 8.07
N TRP A 122 7.61 -1.71 7.94
CA TRP A 122 6.68 -1.85 9.05
C TRP A 122 5.36 -2.42 8.57
N TRP A 123 4.53 -2.89 9.48
CA TRP A 123 3.16 -3.24 9.17
C TRP A 123 2.19 -2.56 10.12
N MET A 124 1.03 -2.23 9.58
CA MET A 124 -0.10 -1.64 10.28
C MET A 124 -1.12 -2.75 10.51
N GLU A 125 -1.23 -3.18 11.76
CA GLU A 125 -2.24 -4.14 12.19
C GLU A 125 -3.61 -3.45 12.22
N ASN A 126 -4.56 -4.01 11.49
CA ASN A 126 -5.95 -3.58 11.49
C ASN A 126 -6.67 -4.16 12.71
N VAL A 127 -6.62 -3.45 13.84
CA VAL A 127 -7.05 -3.98 15.14
C VAL A 127 -8.54 -4.33 15.17
N ASP A 128 -9.37 -3.46 14.60
CA ASP A 128 -10.83 -3.65 14.58
C ASP A 128 -11.32 -4.44 13.34
N GLY A 129 -10.48 -4.62 12.32
CA GLY A 129 -10.86 -5.24 11.05
C GLY A 129 -11.83 -4.39 10.23
N LYS A 130 -11.87 -3.09 10.50
CA LYS A 130 -12.70 -2.09 9.83
C LYS A 130 -11.89 -0.90 9.31
N GLY A 131 -10.56 -1.01 9.36
CA GLY A 131 -9.67 0.03 8.91
C GLY A 131 -9.75 1.34 9.69
N GLN A 132 -10.28 1.34 10.92
CA GLN A 132 -10.46 2.54 11.75
C GLN A 132 -9.48 2.58 12.92
N GLU A 133 -9.03 1.43 13.42
CA GLU A 133 -8.06 1.33 14.51
C GLU A 133 -6.82 0.58 14.02
N TRP A 134 -5.68 1.28 13.98
CA TRP A 134 -4.41 0.76 13.48
C TRP A 134 -3.36 0.72 14.57
N ARG A 135 -2.55 -0.35 14.58
CA ARG A 135 -1.37 -0.50 15.43
C ARG A 135 -0.15 -0.72 14.57
N ARG A 136 0.85 0.17 14.72
CA ARG A 136 2.11 0.07 13.99
C ARG A 136 3.06 -0.92 14.65
N HIS A 137 3.65 -1.80 13.85
CA HIS A 137 4.73 -2.70 14.21
C HIS A 137 5.92 -2.43 13.28
N GLU A 138 7.08 -2.12 13.85
CA GLU A 138 8.32 -2.01 13.07
C GLU A 138 8.93 -3.40 12.89
N VAL A 139 9.36 -3.72 11.67
CA VAL A 139 10.13 -4.92 11.37
C VAL A 139 11.60 -4.65 11.73
N PRO A 140 12.20 -5.38 12.69
CA PRO A 140 13.60 -5.18 13.06
C PRO A 140 14.51 -5.55 11.90
N ASN A 141 15.26 -4.62 11.38
CA ASN A 141 16.19 -4.83 10.27
C ASN A 141 17.53 -5.45 10.71
N GLY A 142 17.61 -6.16 11.78
CA GLY A 142 18.74 -6.99 12.20
C GLY A 142 20.13 -6.39 12.30
N ASP A 143 20.45 -5.31 11.61
CA ASP A 143 21.76 -4.70 11.53
C ASP A 143 21.73 -3.18 11.69
N GLU A 144 22.75 -2.62 12.32
CA GLU A 144 22.98 -1.18 12.46
C GLU A 144 23.36 -0.48 11.13
N VAL A 145 23.38 -1.20 10.03
CA VAL A 145 23.70 -0.65 8.72
C VAL A 145 22.51 0.17 8.24
N ARG A 146 22.73 1.44 7.99
CA ARG A 146 21.77 2.31 7.30
C ARG A 146 21.55 1.74 5.90
N ARG A 147 20.47 1.04 5.74
CA ARG A 147 20.05 0.51 4.46
C ARG A 147 19.38 1.61 3.67
N GLY A 148 19.31 1.41 2.36
CA GLY A 148 18.81 2.40 1.44
C GLY A 148 17.29 2.42 1.31
N ALA A 149 16.83 3.04 0.24
CA ALA A 149 15.44 3.02 -0.17
C ALA A 149 15.03 1.62 -0.64
N TYR A 150 13.85 1.17 -0.26
CA TYR A 150 13.29 -0.10 -0.71
C TYR A 150 12.44 0.11 -1.97
N HIS A 151 12.77 -0.57 -3.06
CA HIS A 151 12.09 -0.39 -4.35
C HIS A 151 11.18 -1.56 -4.75
N THR A 152 11.06 -2.55 -3.90
CA THR A 152 10.11 -3.65 -4.06
C THR A 152 9.60 -4.10 -2.71
N LEU A 153 8.38 -4.59 -2.69
CA LEU A 153 7.78 -5.22 -1.51
C LEU A 153 6.95 -6.41 -1.97
N TYR A 154 7.20 -7.55 -1.38
CA TYR A 154 6.42 -8.76 -1.55
C TYR A 154 6.17 -9.39 -0.19
N VAL A 155 4.99 -9.95 -0.01
CA VAL A 155 4.60 -10.70 1.19
C VAL A 155 4.03 -12.04 0.75
N GLY A 156 4.51 -13.11 1.34
CA GLY A 156 4.07 -14.47 1.05
C GLY A 156 4.84 -15.49 1.84
N ASP A 157 4.37 -16.71 1.90
CA ASP A 157 5.05 -17.85 2.53
C ASP A 157 6.17 -18.34 1.60
N LEU A 158 7.40 -17.93 1.88
CA LEU A 158 8.56 -18.20 1.02
C LEU A 158 9.24 -19.53 1.34
N ASP A 159 9.15 -20.00 2.57
CA ASP A 159 9.82 -21.25 3.00
C ASP A 159 8.83 -22.41 3.20
N GLY A 160 7.53 -22.18 3.07
CA GLY A 160 6.48 -23.19 3.12
C GLY A 160 6.11 -23.63 4.55
N ASP A 161 6.46 -22.82 5.55
CA ASP A 161 6.12 -23.10 6.95
C ASP A 161 4.70 -22.64 7.32
N GLY A 162 4.13 -21.90 6.40
CA GLY A 162 2.80 -21.40 6.42
C GLY A 162 2.69 -19.99 7.03
N ASP A 163 3.73 -19.35 7.57
CA ASP A 163 3.73 -17.95 8.01
C ASP A 163 4.00 -17.02 6.83
N LEU A 164 3.63 -15.75 6.96
CA LEU A 164 3.91 -14.76 5.91
C LEU A 164 5.29 -14.14 6.12
N ASP A 165 6.12 -14.24 5.08
CA ASP A 165 7.42 -13.63 4.99
C ASP A 165 7.36 -12.30 4.23
N ILE A 166 8.31 -11.41 4.53
CA ILE A 166 8.47 -10.14 3.83
C ILE A 166 9.75 -10.17 3.02
N PHE A 167 9.63 -9.95 1.73
CA PHE A 167 10.75 -9.79 0.81
C PHE A 167 10.78 -8.35 0.28
N SER A 168 11.93 -7.69 0.40
CA SER A 168 12.16 -6.34 -0.11
C SER A 168 13.59 -6.19 -0.63
N CYS A 169 13.76 -5.43 -1.71
CA CYS A 169 15.07 -5.11 -2.27
C CYS A 169 15.44 -3.66 -2.00
N GLU A 170 16.68 -3.45 -1.60
CA GLU A 170 17.32 -2.13 -1.48
C GLU A 170 18.01 -1.72 -2.79
N MET A 171 18.12 -0.42 -3.02
CA MET A 171 19.01 0.16 -4.00
C MET A 171 20.27 0.74 -3.36
#